data_fde233c0f5ac7fb7f2abe18538d0ed30
#
_entry.id   fde233c0f5ac7fb7f2abe18538d0ed30
#
_cell.length_a   1.000
_cell.length_b   1.000
_cell.length_c   1.000
_cell.angle_alpha   90.00
_cell.angle_beta   90.00
_cell.angle_gamma   90.00
#
_symmetry.space_group_name_H-M   'P 1'
#
loop_
_entity.id
_entity.type
_entity.pdbx_description
1 polymer ?
#
loop_
_entity_poly.entity_id
_entity_poly.type
_entity_poly.pdbx_seq_one_letter_code
_entity_poly.pdbx_strand_id
1 'polypeptide(L)'
;MSTSFEDLRVLKSAEEIADAVWKRVSNWEDFPKDVVGKQITRSTDSIGANIAESFGRFNFGEKLQFLYYARGSLFETKYWLNRAKVRELIPFENVQEYTTQLSNIARQLNAFADSLKTQRSDSKTKTIRELAAEYKVDLPEDYPETLFDQNDFDWLMS
;
A
#
# COMPACT_ATOMS: atom_id res chain seq x y z
N MET A 1 -10.33 18.61 5.84
CA MET A 1 -8.98 18.07 6.10
C MET A 1 -8.11 18.35 4.90
N SER A 2 -7.02 19.03 5.08
CA SER A 2 -6.03 19.24 4.02
C SER A 2 -5.28 17.91 3.83
N THR A 3 -5.38 17.32 2.65
CA THR A 3 -4.51 16.21 2.22
C THR A 3 -3.09 16.76 2.16
N SER A 4 -2.12 16.11 2.82
CA SER A 4 -0.75 16.58 2.77
C SER A 4 -0.13 16.32 1.39
N PHE A 5 0.94 17.05 1.06
CA PHE A 5 1.66 16.82 -0.21
C PHE A 5 2.28 15.41 -0.29
N GLU A 6 2.73 14.89 0.86
CA GLU A 6 3.26 13.52 0.96
C GLU A 6 2.18 12.46 0.69
N ASP A 7 0.95 12.70 1.15
CA ASP A 7 -0.17 11.78 0.94
C ASP A 7 -0.50 11.63 -0.54
N LEU A 8 -0.51 12.73 -1.28
CA LEU A 8 -0.69 12.72 -2.74
C LEU A 8 0.47 12.03 -3.46
N ARG A 9 1.68 12.16 -2.94
CA ARG A 9 2.87 11.54 -3.51
C ARG A 9 2.83 10.02 -3.44
N VAL A 10 2.39 9.44 -2.32
CA VAL A 10 2.29 7.97 -2.18
C VAL A 10 1.24 7.40 -3.12
N LEU A 11 0.10 8.07 -3.28
CA LEU A 11 -0.92 7.65 -4.24
C LEU A 11 -0.37 7.67 -5.67
N LYS A 12 0.30 8.74 -6.06
CA LYS A 12 0.92 8.85 -7.39
C LYS A 12 1.94 7.74 -7.64
N SER A 13 2.79 7.43 -6.67
CA SER A 13 3.74 6.32 -6.78
C SER A 13 3.06 4.96 -6.97
N ALA A 14 1.93 4.74 -6.31
CA ALA A 14 1.13 3.53 -6.47
C ALA A 14 0.48 3.45 -7.86
N GLU A 15 -0.03 4.56 -8.38
CA GLU A 15 -0.58 4.65 -9.73
C GLU A 15 0.48 4.36 -10.80
N GLU A 16 1.67 4.91 -10.65
CA GLU A 16 2.78 4.72 -11.61
C GLU A 16 3.18 3.25 -11.77
N ILE A 17 3.31 2.51 -10.67
CA ILE A 17 3.62 1.07 -10.75
C ILE A 17 2.43 0.26 -11.29
N ALA A 18 1.20 0.61 -10.92
CA ALA A 18 0.00 -0.07 -11.41
C ALA A 18 -0.12 0.07 -12.93
N ASP A 19 0.07 1.26 -13.47
CA ASP A 19 0.04 1.52 -14.90
C ASP A 19 1.18 0.83 -15.66
N ALA A 20 2.39 0.78 -15.07
CA ALA A 20 3.51 0.06 -15.66
C ALA A 20 3.25 -1.46 -15.73
N VAL A 21 2.69 -2.04 -14.68
CA VAL A 21 2.28 -3.45 -14.65
C VAL A 21 1.15 -3.73 -15.64
N TRP A 22 0.11 -2.90 -15.65
CA TRP A 22 -0.98 -2.99 -16.62
C TRP A 22 -0.48 -3.02 -18.07
N LYS A 23 0.36 -2.06 -18.42
CA LYS A 23 0.93 -1.96 -19.78
C LYS A 23 1.72 -3.21 -20.15
N ARG A 24 2.48 -3.78 -19.22
CA ARG A 24 3.23 -5.01 -19.46
C ARG A 24 2.33 -6.22 -19.61
N VAL A 25 1.41 -6.44 -18.68
CA VAL A 25 0.51 -7.60 -18.64
C VAL A 25 -0.43 -7.60 -19.84
N SER A 26 -0.86 -6.43 -20.29
CA SER A 26 -1.74 -6.32 -21.48
C SER A 26 -1.18 -6.96 -22.74
N ASN A 27 0.15 -7.06 -22.83
CA ASN A 27 0.85 -7.64 -23.97
C ASN A 27 1.21 -9.13 -23.79
N TRP A 28 0.83 -9.76 -22.68
CA TRP A 28 1.06 -11.19 -22.47
C TRP A 28 0.10 -12.05 -23.30
N GLU A 29 0.51 -13.28 -23.60
CA GLU A 29 -0.37 -14.29 -24.15
C GLU A 29 -1.52 -14.65 -23.18
N ASP A 30 -2.59 -15.22 -23.70
CA ASP A 30 -3.83 -15.41 -22.94
C ASP A 30 -3.67 -16.24 -21.67
N PHE A 31 -2.96 -17.35 -21.71
CA PHE A 31 -2.82 -18.22 -20.54
C PHE A 31 -2.06 -17.54 -19.37
N PRO A 32 -0.83 -17.02 -19.56
CA PRO A 32 -0.16 -16.31 -18.49
C PRO A 32 -0.89 -15.04 -18.04
N LYS A 33 -1.55 -14.35 -18.97
CA LYS A 33 -2.38 -13.19 -18.66
C LYS A 33 -3.54 -13.56 -17.74
N ASP A 34 -4.24 -14.66 -18.01
CA ASP A 34 -5.37 -15.11 -17.21
C ASP A 34 -4.97 -15.62 -15.82
N VAL A 35 -3.84 -16.31 -15.72
CA VAL A 35 -3.44 -16.99 -14.48
C VAL A 35 -2.62 -16.06 -13.56
N VAL A 36 -1.60 -15.40 -14.10
CA VAL A 36 -0.68 -14.53 -13.35
C VAL A 36 -1.02 -13.06 -13.55
N GLY A 37 -1.31 -12.68 -14.78
CA GLY A 37 -1.58 -11.30 -15.16
C GLY A 37 -2.74 -10.68 -14.39
N LYS A 38 -3.86 -11.36 -14.26
CA LYS A 38 -4.99 -10.89 -13.46
C LYS A 38 -4.63 -10.69 -11.99
N GLN A 39 -3.85 -11.58 -11.42
CA GLN A 39 -3.48 -11.51 -10.00
C GLN A 39 -2.52 -10.34 -9.73
N ILE A 40 -1.47 -10.20 -10.53
CA ILE A 40 -0.50 -9.13 -10.35
C ILE A 40 -1.11 -7.76 -10.62
N THR A 41 -1.94 -7.63 -11.65
CA THR A 41 -2.64 -6.37 -11.97
C THR A 41 -3.58 -5.99 -10.83
N ARG A 42 -4.42 -6.92 -10.36
CA ARG A 42 -5.36 -6.69 -9.28
C ARG A 42 -4.65 -6.29 -7.98
N SER A 43 -3.60 -7.00 -7.58
CA SER A 43 -2.87 -6.68 -6.35
C SER A 43 -2.18 -5.32 -6.43
N THR A 44 -1.61 -4.97 -7.57
CA THR A 44 -0.95 -3.68 -7.79
C THR A 44 -1.95 -2.52 -7.78
N ASP A 45 -3.08 -2.66 -8.46
CA ASP A 45 -4.16 -1.65 -8.43
C ASP A 45 -4.72 -1.48 -7.01
N SER A 46 -4.81 -2.57 -6.25
CA SER A 46 -5.32 -2.54 -4.88
C SER A 46 -4.45 -1.74 -3.92
N ILE A 47 -3.16 -1.56 -4.19
CA ILE A 47 -2.30 -0.67 -3.39
C ILE A 47 -2.86 0.75 -3.44
N GLY A 48 -3.01 1.30 -4.63
CA GLY A 48 -3.54 2.65 -4.84
C GLY A 48 -4.99 2.80 -4.37
N ALA A 49 -5.84 1.81 -4.66
CA ALA A 49 -7.24 1.83 -4.24
C ALA A 49 -7.38 1.91 -2.71
N ASN A 50 -6.61 1.15 -1.95
CA ASN A 50 -6.63 1.20 -0.48
C ASN A 50 -6.05 2.51 0.06
N ILE A 51 -5.04 3.09 -0.57
CA ILE A 51 -4.52 4.42 -0.22
C ILE A 51 -5.61 5.48 -0.44
N ALA A 52 -6.27 5.47 -1.60
CA ALA A 52 -7.36 6.38 -1.92
C ALA A 52 -8.54 6.23 -0.94
N GLU A 53 -8.90 5.00 -0.59
CA GLU A 53 -9.94 4.71 0.40
C GLU A 53 -9.58 5.28 1.78
N SER A 54 -8.30 5.18 2.19
CA SER A 54 -7.80 5.78 3.42
C SER A 54 -8.06 7.30 3.46
N PHE A 55 -7.87 8.00 2.34
CA PHE A 55 -8.17 9.45 2.28
C PHE A 55 -9.65 9.76 2.47
N GLY A 56 -10.53 8.91 1.99
CA GLY A 56 -11.98 9.07 2.10
C GLY A 56 -12.54 8.76 3.49
N ARG A 57 -11.78 8.13 4.38
CA ARG A 57 -12.23 7.79 5.72
C ARG A 57 -12.14 8.97 6.67
N PHE A 58 -13.12 9.07 7.57
CA PHE A 58 -13.20 10.21 8.49
C PHE A 58 -12.29 10.03 9.72
N ASN A 59 -12.28 8.84 10.34
CA ASN A 59 -11.52 8.64 11.56
C ASN A 59 -10.14 8.02 11.29
N PHE A 60 -9.19 8.32 12.19
CA PHE A 60 -7.79 7.90 12.05
C PHE A 60 -7.60 6.39 12.09
N GLY A 61 -8.42 5.68 12.87
CA GLY A 61 -8.36 4.23 12.95
C GLY A 61 -8.72 3.55 11.63
N GLU A 62 -9.80 4.02 10.98
CA GLU A 62 -10.19 3.53 9.66
C GLU A 62 -9.14 3.86 8.59
N LYS A 63 -8.61 5.10 8.61
CA LYS A 63 -7.52 5.48 7.70
C LYS A 63 -6.34 4.53 7.82
N LEU A 64 -5.89 4.28 9.04
CA LEU A 64 -4.77 3.38 9.31
C LEU A 64 -5.07 1.94 8.86
N GLN A 65 -6.31 1.45 9.07
CA GLN A 65 -6.72 0.12 8.62
C GLN A 65 -6.59 -0.04 7.10
N PHE A 66 -7.00 0.95 6.31
CA PHE A 66 -6.84 0.92 4.86
C PHE A 66 -5.38 0.98 4.42
N LEU A 67 -4.50 1.62 5.18
CA LEU A 67 -3.05 1.53 4.93
C LEU A 67 -2.50 0.13 5.19
N TYR A 68 -3.04 -0.60 6.18
CA TYR A 68 -2.72 -2.03 6.37
C TYR A 68 -3.21 -2.89 5.20
N TYR A 69 -4.36 -2.60 4.62
CA TYR A 69 -4.82 -3.27 3.40
C TYR A 69 -3.91 -2.95 2.20
N ALA A 70 -3.47 -1.71 2.06
CA ALA A 70 -2.47 -1.33 1.05
C ALA A 70 -1.15 -2.09 1.25
N ARG A 71 -0.69 -2.26 2.50
CA ARG A 71 0.47 -3.09 2.85
C ARG A 71 0.28 -4.53 2.37
N GLY A 72 -0.85 -5.15 2.67
CA GLY A 72 -1.16 -6.52 2.21
C GLY A 72 -1.13 -6.66 0.70
N SER A 73 -1.71 -5.69 -0.02
CA SER A 73 -1.69 -5.64 -1.49
C SER A 73 -0.28 -5.50 -2.06
N LEU A 74 0.57 -4.73 -1.39
CA LEU A 74 1.97 -4.55 -1.77
C LEU A 74 2.76 -5.87 -1.61
N PHE A 75 2.58 -6.60 -0.52
CA PHE A 75 3.17 -7.93 -0.31
C PHE A 75 2.67 -8.94 -1.36
N GLU A 76 1.38 -8.93 -1.67
CA GLU A 76 0.80 -9.79 -2.71
C GLU A 76 1.41 -9.47 -4.09
N THR A 77 1.59 -8.18 -4.40
CA THR A 77 2.25 -7.75 -5.64
C THR A 77 3.68 -8.29 -5.73
N LYS A 78 4.47 -8.19 -4.66
CA LYS A 78 5.83 -8.76 -4.62
C LYS A 78 5.81 -10.27 -4.82
N TYR A 79 4.87 -10.98 -4.21
CA TYR A 79 4.70 -12.42 -4.42
C TYR A 79 4.49 -12.74 -5.91
N TRP A 80 3.57 -12.06 -6.57
CA TRP A 80 3.28 -12.29 -7.98
C TRP A 80 4.42 -11.86 -8.91
N LEU A 81 5.15 -10.80 -8.59
CA LEU A 81 6.38 -10.43 -9.31
C LEU A 81 7.42 -11.54 -9.25
N ASN A 82 7.60 -12.16 -8.09
CA ASN A 82 8.50 -13.30 -7.93
C ASN A 82 8.03 -14.52 -8.75
N ARG A 83 6.71 -14.78 -8.80
CA ARG A 83 6.16 -15.85 -9.66
C ARG A 83 6.36 -15.55 -11.13
N ALA A 84 6.13 -14.32 -11.55
CA ALA A 84 6.34 -13.88 -12.92
C ALA A 84 7.82 -13.98 -13.33
N LYS A 85 8.74 -13.64 -12.43
CA LYS A 85 10.18 -13.79 -12.65
C LYS A 85 10.57 -15.27 -12.89
N VAL A 86 10.17 -16.16 -11.98
CA VAL A 86 10.50 -17.59 -12.07
C VAL A 86 9.88 -18.26 -13.31
N ARG A 87 8.73 -17.76 -13.75
CA ARG A 87 8.03 -18.22 -14.96
C ARG A 87 8.45 -17.49 -16.24
N GLU A 88 9.51 -16.70 -16.17
CA GLU A 88 10.08 -15.95 -17.29
C GLU A 88 9.10 -15.02 -18.01
N LEU A 89 8.06 -14.55 -17.30
CA LEU A 89 7.07 -13.60 -17.81
C LEU A 89 7.54 -12.15 -17.74
N ILE A 90 8.40 -11.83 -16.77
CA ILE A 90 9.01 -10.51 -16.58
C ILE A 90 10.52 -10.70 -16.45
N PRO A 91 11.33 -9.96 -17.23
CA PRO A 91 12.77 -9.98 -17.09
C PRO A 91 13.24 -9.60 -15.68
N PHE A 92 14.33 -10.18 -15.23
CA PHE A 92 14.90 -9.96 -13.90
C PHE A 92 15.10 -8.46 -13.57
N GLU A 93 15.66 -7.71 -14.50
CA GLU A 93 15.94 -6.27 -14.33
C GLU A 93 14.66 -5.48 -14.09
N ASN A 94 13.57 -5.82 -14.78
CA ASN A 94 12.27 -5.17 -14.58
C ASN A 94 11.64 -5.55 -13.25
N VAL A 95 11.81 -6.78 -12.79
CA VAL A 95 11.35 -7.17 -11.45
C VAL A 95 12.11 -6.41 -10.37
N GLN A 96 13.40 -6.20 -10.52
CA GLN A 96 14.20 -5.37 -9.60
C GLN A 96 13.70 -3.91 -9.58
N GLU A 97 13.41 -3.35 -10.74
CA GLU A 97 12.86 -2.00 -10.86
C GLU A 97 11.50 -1.88 -10.13
N TYR A 98 10.58 -2.79 -10.37
CA TYR A 98 9.29 -2.82 -9.66
C TYR A 98 9.46 -3.03 -8.16
N THR A 99 10.37 -3.89 -7.74
CA THR A 99 10.69 -4.12 -6.33
C THR A 99 11.20 -2.84 -5.66
N THR A 100 12.04 -2.08 -6.33
CA THR A 100 12.51 -0.77 -5.84
C THR A 100 11.36 0.21 -5.70
N GLN A 101 10.44 0.25 -6.67
CA GLN A 101 9.23 1.08 -6.59
C GLN A 101 8.33 0.67 -5.40
N LEU A 102 8.11 -0.64 -5.18
CA LEU A 102 7.35 -1.13 -4.02
C LEU A 102 8.01 -0.73 -2.69
N SER A 103 9.33 -0.82 -2.59
CA SER A 103 10.07 -0.39 -1.38
C SER A 103 9.93 1.11 -1.13
N ASN A 104 9.93 1.93 -2.17
CA ASN A 104 9.69 3.36 -2.05
C ASN A 104 8.26 3.67 -1.58
N ILE A 105 7.26 2.96 -2.11
CA ILE A 105 5.87 3.07 -1.65
C ILE A 105 5.77 2.66 -0.18
N ALA A 106 6.42 1.58 0.23
CA ALA A 106 6.42 1.12 1.62
C ALA A 106 6.99 2.18 2.58
N ARG A 107 8.08 2.86 2.21
CA ARG A 107 8.63 3.99 3.00
C ARG A 107 7.65 5.15 3.08
N GLN A 108 7.01 5.51 1.98
CA GLN A 108 6.00 6.57 1.94
C GLN A 108 4.76 6.20 2.78
N LEU A 109 4.33 4.94 2.77
CA LEU A 109 3.23 4.45 3.61
C LEU A 109 3.58 4.52 5.10
N ASN A 110 4.80 4.18 5.49
CA ASN A 110 5.27 4.37 6.87
C ASN A 110 5.18 5.85 7.28
N ALA A 111 5.70 6.75 6.46
CA ALA A 111 5.65 8.19 6.74
C ALA A 111 4.21 8.71 6.84
N PHE A 112 3.32 8.23 5.98
CA PHE A 112 1.90 8.59 6.03
C PHE A 112 1.23 8.06 7.31
N ALA A 113 1.45 6.81 7.68
CA ALA A 113 0.92 6.24 8.92
C ALA A 113 1.41 7.00 10.16
N ASP A 114 2.67 7.39 10.20
CA ASP A 114 3.24 8.19 11.29
C ASP A 114 2.60 9.57 11.38
N SER A 115 2.35 10.23 10.25
CA SER A 115 1.64 11.51 10.22
C SER A 115 0.21 11.40 10.78
N LEU A 116 -0.50 10.33 10.48
CA LEU A 116 -1.84 10.07 11.02
C LEU A 116 -1.81 9.85 12.54
N LYS A 117 -0.82 9.14 13.06
CA LYS A 117 -0.64 8.93 14.51
C LYS A 117 -0.38 10.24 15.24
N THR A 118 0.46 11.11 14.67
CA THR A 118 0.75 12.43 15.22
C THR A 118 -0.50 13.31 15.24
N GLN A 119 -1.24 13.40 14.13
CA GLN A 119 -2.50 14.16 14.05
C GLN A 119 -3.53 13.67 15.07
N ARG A 120 -3.63 12.34 15.30
CA ARG A 120 -4.50 11.76 16.32
C ARG A 120 -4.09 12.19 17.73
N SER A 121 -2.80 12.23 18.02
CA SER A 121 -2.24 12.67 19.30
C SER A 121 -2.61 14.13 19.57
N ASP A 122 -2.44 15.01 18.59
CA ASP A 122 -2.71 16.45 18.70
C ASP A 122 -4.22 16.74 18.82
N SER A 123 -5.07 15.99 18.13
CA SER A 123 -6.53 16.15 18.23
C SER A 123 -7.10 15.61 19.53
N LYS A 124 -6.47 14.61 20.15
CA LYS A 124 -6.86 14.09 21.47
C LYS A 124 -6.85 15.16 22.56
N THR A 125 -6.08 16.19 22.39
CA THR A 125 -5.98 17.27 23.37
C THR A 125 -7.16 18.26 23.28
N LYS A 126 -7.95 18.26 22.21
CA LYS A 126 -9.00 19.27 21.97
C LYS A 126 -10.47 18.80 21.94
N THR A 127 -10.81 17.54 21.62
CA THR A 127 -12.23 17.22 21.28
C THR A 127 -12.68 15.78 21.57
N ILE A 128 -12.01 15.02 22.40
CA ILE A 128 -12.24 13.55 22.53
C ILE A 128 -13.55 13.18 23.23
N ARG A 129 -14.15 14.03 24.01
CA ARG A 129 -15.36 13.66 24.76
C ARG A 129 -16.62 13.52 23.90
N GLU A 130 -16.67 14.18 22.75
CA GLU A 130 -17.91 14.25 21.94
C GLU A 130 -17.95 13.31 20.73
N LEU A 131 -16.82 13.00 20.12
CA LEU A 131 -16.75 12.16 18.91
C LEU A 131 -16.42 10.68 19.19
N ALA A 132 -15.89 10.36 20.37
CA ALA A 132 -15.49 9.00 20.71
C ALA A 132 -16.68 8.07 21.01
N ALA A 133 -17.88 8.60 21.16
CA ALA A 133 -19.08 7.81 21.46
C ALA A 133 -19.69 7.15 20.21
N GLU A 134 -19.43 7.63 19.03
CA GLU A 134 -20.16 7.26 17.82
C GLU A 134 -19.45 6.25 16.90
N TYR A 135 -18.14 6.12 16.97
CA TYR A 135 -17.37 5.22 16.09
C TYR A 135 -16.25 4.50 16.85
N LYS A 136 -16.60 3.46 17.59
CA LYS A 136 -15.62 2.49 18.10
C LYS A 136 -15.25 1.53 16.97
N VAL A 137 -14.23 1.86 16.21
CA VAL A 137 -13.38 0.84 15.59
C VAL A 137 -12.32 0.53 16.63
N ASP A 138 -12.49 -0.57 17.36
CA ASP A 138 -11.46 -1.11 18.24
C ASP A 138 -10.32 -1.61 17.35
N LEU A 139 -9.32 -0.75 17.12
CA LEU A 139 -8.03 -1.22 16.63
C LEU A 139 -7.42 -2.08 17.75
N PRO A 140 -6.92 -3.29 17.46
CA PRO A 140 -6.21 -4.09 18.44
C PRO A 140 -5.14 -3.24 19.13
N GLU A 141 -5.00 -3.37 20.44
CA GLU A 141 -3.99 -2.65 21.23
C GLU A 141 -2.54 -2.92 20.76
N ASP A 142 -2.36 -4.00 19.99
CA ASP A 142 -1.08 -4.53 19.51
C ASP A 142 -0.72 -4.13 18.08
N TYR A 143 -1.18 -2.99 17.56
CA TYR A 143 -0.70 -2.50 16.27
C TYR A 143 0.81 -2.26 16.32
N PRO A 144 1.60 -2.82 15.37
CA PRO A 144 3.02 -2.56 15.31
C PRO A 144 3.29 -1.05 15.17
N GLU A 145 4.39 -0.59 15.73
CA GLU A 145 4.78 0.83 15.68
C GLU A 145 4.90 1.37 14.25
N THR A 146 5.30 0.51 13.32
CA THR A 146 5.43 0.83 11.90
C THR A 146 4.65 -0.15 11.03
N LEU A 147 4.18 0.30 9.85
CA LEU A 147 3.55 -0.58 8.85
C LEU A 147 4.53 -1.59 8.26
N PHE A 148 5.75 -1.16 7.98
CA PHE A 148 6.84 -1.97 7.43
C PHE A 148 8.05 -1.85 8.33
N ASP A 149 8.52 -2.96 8.87
CA ASP A 149 9.76 -3.04 9.63
C ASP A 149 10.97 -3.39 8.73
N GLN A 150 12.16 -3.53 9.32
CA GLN A 150 13.36 -3.86 8.56
C GLN A 150 13.28 -5.23 7.88
N ASN A 151 12.67 -6.22 8.53
CA ASN A 151 12.49 -7.55 7.93
C ASN A 151 11.60 -7.50 6.69
N ASP A 152 10.56 -6.67 6.73
CA ASP A 152 9.68 -6.44 5.58
C ASP A 152 10.47 -5.86 4.39
N PHE A 153 11.33 -4.85 4.64
CA PHE A 153 12.18 -4.27 3.60
C PHE A 153 13.20 -5.27 3.07
N ASP A 154 13.83 -6.06 3.91
CA ASP A 154 14.78 -7.10 3.50
C ASP A 154 14.11 -8.12 2.57
N TRP A 155 12.89 -8.54 2.92
CA TRP A 155 12.12 -9.43 2.06
C TRP A 155 11.69 -8.77 0.75
N LEU A 156 11.27 -7.51 0.77
CA LEU A 156 10.89 -6.78 -0.45
C LEU A 156 12.07 -6.69 -1.42
N MET A 157 13.29 -6.48 -0.93
CA MET A 157 14.49 -6.32 -1.75
C MET A 157 15.13 -7.66 -2.16
N SER A 158 14.76 -8.78 -1.55
CA SER A 158 15.23 -10.12 -1.95
C SER A 158 14.58 -10.58 -3.26
#